data_0ea5fb807119d810832e139873ee92a6
#
_entry.id   0ea5fb807119d810832e139873ee92a6
#
_cell.length_a   1.000
_cell.length_b   1.000
_cell.length_c   1.000
_cell.angle_alpha   90.00
_cell.angle_beta   90.00
_cell.angle_gamma   90.00
#
_symmetry.space_group_name_H-M   'P 1'
#
loop_
_entity.id
_entity.type
_entity.pdbx_description
1 polymer ?
#
loop_
_entity_poly.entity_id
_entity_poly.type
_entity_poly.pdbx_seq_one_letter_code
_entity_poly.pdbx_strand_id
1 'polypeptide(L)'
;MSRRTALVMAGGTGGHIFPGLAVAEALRAEGWQVHWLGAPAPSMEHELVPARGFAFESVAFSGVRGKGWQTLAWLPLKLLRAFAQSVAVLRRVRPQVVVGLGGYISLPAGLMAVLLNKPLVLHEQNSVAGMANRVLARVADRVFTAFPQVLRGAEWVGNPLRRAFLQQPTPAERYAGRSGPLRLLVVGGSLGAQALNTLVPQALALLAPEERPLVTHQSGAKQIDALRAAYAQAGVDATLTPFIDDTAQAFAQADLVITRAGASTVTELTAVGVPAVYVPFPHAVDDHQTHNARFVVEAGGGWLMPQYSLSAEALAAHLRGLDRTTLLAHAERAWGLRQIHATAAVVAACDTLASGTTS
;
A
#
# COMPACT_ATOMS: atom_id res chain seq x y z
N MET A 1 24.62 23.20 -14.13
CA MET A 1 24.01 21.92 -14.56
C MET A 1 22.49 22.09 -14.48
N SER A 2 21.74 21.77 -15.55
CA SER A 2 20.27 21.81 -15.50
C SER A 2 19.77 20.78 -14.48
N ARG A 3 18.84 21.18 -13.64
CA ARG A 3 18.27 20.31 -12.59
C ARG A 3 17.53 19.14 -13.27
N ARG A 4 17.87 17.89 -12.91
CA ARG A 4 17.19 16.70 -13.45
C ARG A 4 15.72 16.70 -13.05
N THR A 5 14.82 16.35 -13.97
CA THR A 5 13.37 16.37 -13.75
C THR A 5 12.78 14.98 -13.93
N ALA A 6 12.02 14.52 -12.94
CA ALA A 6 11.26 13.28 -12.97
C ALA A 6 9.74 13.56 -12.94
N LEU A 7 8.97 12.76 -13.67
CA LEU A 7 7.50 12.76 -13.61
C LEU A 7 7.03 11.47 -12.94
N VAL A 8 6.52 11.57 -11.72
CA VAL A 8 5.93 10.44 -11.00
C VAL A 8 4.44 10.35 -11.30
N MET A 9 3.97 9.19 -11.73
CA MET A 9 2.58 8.93 -12.07
C MET A 9 1.98 7.92 -11.08
N ALA A 10 1.09 8.36 -10.23
CA ALA A 10 0.34 7.49 -9.33
C ALA A 10 -0.98 8.14 -8.94
N GLY A 11 -2.04 7.35 -8.80
CA GLY A 11 -3.34 7.86 -8.41
C GLY A 11 -4.35 6.77 -8.06
N GLY A 12 -5.49 7.20 -7.58
CA GLY A 12 -6.68 6.40 -7.28
C GLY A 12 -6.73 5.87 -5.86
N THR A 13 -5.67 5.29 -5.31
CA THR A 13 -5.67 4.73 -3.95
C THR A 13 -4.36 5.00 -3.22
N GLY A 14 -4.42 4.99 -1.89
CA GLY A 14 -3.23 5.10 -1.04
C GLY A 14 -2.14 4.07 -1.37
N GLY A 15 -2.52 2.86 -1.85
CA GLY A 15 -1.59 1.81 -2.25
C GLY A 15 -0.65 2.18 -3.40
N HIS A 16 -1.02 3.15 -4.25
CA HIS A 16 -0.17 3.70 -5.30
C HIS A 16 0.49 5.03 -4.86
N ILE A 17 -0.27 5.85 -4.13
CA ILE A 17 0.14 7.21 -3.77
C ILE A 17 1.29 7.18 -2.75
N PHE A 18 1.21 6.38 -1.68
CA PHE A 18 2.26 6.34 -0.65
C PHE A 18 3.60 5.79 -1.15
N PRO A 19 3.67 4.69 -1.91
CA PRO A 19 4.90 4.27 -2.58
C PRO A 19 5.45 5.34 -3.53
N GLY A 20 4.57 6.02 -4.27
CA GLY A 20 4.94 7.14 -5.14
C GLY A 20 5.56 8.30 -4.36
N LEU A 21 5.01 8.66 -3.21
CA LEU A 21 5.55 9.69 -2.34
C LEU A 21 6.93 9.30 -1.80
N ALA A 22 7.12 8.05 -1.41
CA ALA A 22 8.43 7.55 -0.94
C ALA A 22 9.51 7.70 -2.04
N VAL A 23 9.17 7.35 -3.29
CA VAL A 23 10.07 7.54 -4.44
C VAL A 23 10.28 9.03 -4.74
N ALA A 24 9.23 9.84 -4.74
CA ALA A 24 9.31 11.28 -5.01
C ALA A 24 10.17 12.02 -3.97
N GLU A 25 10.03 11.68 -2.69
CA GLU A 25 10.83 12.23 -1.59
C GLU A 25 12.31 11.83 -1.73
N ALA A 26 12.60 10.59 -2.11
CA ALA A 26 13.96 10.12 -2.32
C ALA A 26 14.62 10.80 -3.54
N LEU A 27 13.93 10.89 -4.68
CA LEU A 27 14.41 11.64 -5.84
C LEU A 27 14.69 13.09 -5.51
N ARG A 28 13.80 13.77 -4.76
CA ARG A 28 14.00 15.14 -4.31
C ARG A 28 15.22 15.30 -3.42
N ALA A 29 15.46 14.35 -2.52
CA ALA A 29 16.64 14.33 -1.65
C ALA A 29 17.95 14.23 -2.45
N GLU A 30 17.93 13.56 -3.61
CA GLU A 30 19.05 13.49 -4.57
C GLU A 30 19.11 14.66 -5.56
N GLY A 31 18.34 15.72 -5.32
CA GLY A 31 18.40 16.97 -6.07
C GLY A 31 17.54 16.99 -7.34
N TRP A 32 16.69 15.99 -7.57
CA TRP A 32 15.74 15.99 -8.68
C TRP A 32 14.61 17.01 -8.48
N GLN A 33 14.16 17.62 -9.56
CA GLN A 33 12.88 18.29 -9.61
C GLN A 33 11.81 17.24 -9.90
N VAL A 34 10.85 17.08 -8.99
CA VAL A 34 9.81 16.08 -9.13
C VAL A 34 8.48 16.74 -9.42
N HIS A 35 7.85 16.32 -10.52
CA HIS A 35 6.47 16.62 -10.85
C HIS A 35 5.64 15.35 -10.62
N TRP A 36 4.39 15.54 -10.24
CA TRP A 36 3.46 14.44 -10.05
C TRP A 36 2.31 14.52 -11.04
N LEU A 37 1.95 13.39 -11.66
CA LEU A 37 0.78 13.27 -12.51
C LEU A 37 -0.28 12.42 -11.82
N GLY A 38 -1.46 12.99 -11.62
CA GLY A 38 -2.61 12.38 -10.98
C GLY A 38 -3.94 12.68 -11.68
N ALA A 39 -5.04 12.24 -11.07
CA ALA A 39 -6.37 12.62 -11.48
C ALA A 39 -6.69 14.06 -11.02
N PRO A 40 -7.59 14.77 -11.71
CA PRO A 40 -8.05 16.08 -11.25
C PRO A 40 -8.88 15.95 -9.95
N ALA A 41 -9.13 17.07 -9.29
CA ALA A 41 -10.02 17.14 -8.13
C ALA A 41 -11.45 16.65 -8.48
N PRO A 42 -12.17 16.02 -7.50
CA PRO A 42 -11.67 15.61 -6.20
C PRO A 42 -10.94 14.26 -6.29
N SER A 43 -9.69 14.21 -5.82
CA SER A 43 -8.92 12.95 -5.73
C SER A 43 -7.95 13.02 -4.56
N MET A 44 -7.61 11.86 -3.98
CA MET A 44 -6.71 11.76 -2.84
C MET A 44 -5.32 12.34 -3.18
N GLU A 45 -4.80 12.02 -4.35
CA GLU A 45 -3.50 12.51 -4.81
C GLU A 45 -3.50 14.03 -5.03
N HIS A 46 -4.62 14.63 -5.47
CA HIS A 46 -4.75 16.06 -5.65
C HIS A 46 -4.65 16.84 -4.33
N GLU A 47 -5.05 16.24 -3.23
CA GLU A 47 -4.95 16.84 -1.88
C GLU A 47 -3.59 16.56 -1.25
N LEU A 48 -3.15 15.29 -1.26
CA LEU A 48 -1.97 14.86 -0.52
C LEU A 48 -0.64 15.31 -1.13
N VAL A 49 -0.54 15.34 -2.46
CA VAL A 49 0.75 15.56 -3.15
C VAL A 49 1.18 17.02 -3.09
N PRO A 50 0.32 18.01 -3.38
CA PRO A 50 0.68 19.42 -3.20
C PRO A 50 0.98 19.78 -1.74
N ALA A 51 0.25 19.18 -0.78
CA ALA A 51 0.52 19.36 0.64
C ALA A 51 1.93 18.89 1.06
N ARG A 52 2.57 18.01 0.27
CA ARG A 52 3.97 17.57 0.44
C ARG A 52 4.98 18.45 -0.35
N GLY A 53 4.52 19.52 -1.01
CA GLY A 53 5.35 20.46 -1.76
C GLY A 53 5.83 19.93 -3.12
N PHE A 54 5.10 19.00 -3.74
CA PHE A 54 5.36 18.57 -5.11
C PHE A 54 4.48 19.30 -6.11
N ALA A 55 5.06 19.66 -7.27
CA ALA A 55 4.31 20.20 -8.39
C ALA A 55 3.34 19.14 -8.93
N PHE A 56 2.07 19.53 -9.14
CA PHE A 56 1.01 18.59 -9.52
C PHE A 56 0.47 18.92 -10.92
N GLU A 57 0.40 17.88 -11.72
CA GLU A 57 -0.17 17.87 -13.07
C GLU A 57 -1.38 16.92 -13.08
N SER A 58 -2.40 17.22 -13.88
CA SER A 58 -3.58 16.35 -13.94
C SER A 58 -3.93 15.92 -15.36
N VAL A 59 -4.43 14.67 -15.46
CA VAL A 59 -5.02 14.11 -16.68
C VAL A 59 -6.41 13.58 -16.33
N ALA A 60 -7.40 14.04 -17.08
CA ALA A 60 -8.80 13.66 -16.86
C ALA A 60 -9.09 12.26 -17.44
N PHE A 61 -8.61 11.24 -16.75
CA PHE A 61 -8.88 9.85 -17.09
C PHE A 61 -9.23 9.06 -15.82
N SER A 62 -10.33 8.31 -15.86
CA SER A 62 -10.81 7.48 -14.77
C SER A 62 -11.06 6.05 -15.24
N GLY A 63 -10.98 5.08 -14.33
CA GLY A 63 -11.28 3.69 -14.63
C GLY A 63 -12.67 3.50 -15.23
N VAL A 64 -12.75 2.60 -16.18
CA VAL A 64 -13.99 2.27 -16.91
C VAL A 64 -14.63 0.97 -16.40
N ARG A 65 -13.92 0.21 -15.58
CA ARG A 65 -14.37 -1.10 -15.06
C ARG A 65 -15.61 -0.92 -14.17
N GLY A 66 -16.65 -1.70 -14.42
CA GLY A 66 -17.91 -1.62 -13.66
C GLY A 66 -18.84 -0.46 -14.03
N LYS A 67 -18.51 0.35 -15.04
CA LYS A 67 -19.35 1.43 -15.55
C LYS A 67 -20.14 0.96 -16.75
N GLY A 68 -21.41 1.39 -16.86
CA GLY A 68 -22.35 0.93 -17.90
C GLY A 68 -21.86 1.19 -19.34
N TRP A 69 -22.59 0.61 -20.32
CA TRP A 69 -22.26 0.63 -21.74
C TRP A 69 -22.04 2.02 -22.34
N GLN A 70 -22.73 3.04 -21.83
CA GLN A 70 -22.53 4.45 -22.24
C GLN A 70 -21.08 4.92 -21.99
N THR A 71 -20.49 4.53 -20.84
CA THR A 71 -19.10 4.86 -20.53
C THR A 71 -18.13 4.16 -21.49
N LEU A 72 -18.47 2.96 -21.94
CA LEU A 72 -17.66 2.20 -22.90
C LEU A 72 -17.73 2.82 -24.30
N ALA A 73 -18.91 3.29 -24.74
CA ALA A 73 -19.08 3.99 -26.01
C ALA A 73 -18.23 5.27 -26.14
N TRP A 74 -18.09 6.03 -25.04
CA TRP A 74 -17.27 7.25 -25.00
C TRP A 74 -15.79 7.00 -24.67
N LEU A 75 -15.39 5.76 -24.44
CA LEU A 75 -14.02 5.41 -24.05
C LEU A 75 -12.96 5.85 -25.08
N PRO A 76 -13.14 5.67 -26.41
CA PRO A 76 -12.15 6.11 -27.39
C PRO A 76 -11.87 7.60 -27.31
N LEU A 77 -12.91 8.44 -27.19
CA LEU A 77 -12.77 9.89 -27.09
C LEU A 77 -12.09 10.32 -25.78
N LYS A 78 -12.43 9.64 -24.66
CA LYS A 78 -11.79 9.86 -23.36
C LYS A 78 -10.30 9.50 -23.39
N LEU A 79 -9.94 8.40 -24.06
CA LEU A 79 -8.55 8.00 -24.26
C LEU A 79 -7.79 9.00 -25.12
N LEU A 80 -8.35 9.42 -26.26
CA LEU A 80 -7.73 10.43 -27.12
C LEU A 80 -7.47 11.73 -26.36
N ARG A 81 -8.43 12.20 -25.56
CA ARG A 81 -8.28 13.37 -24.70
C ARG A 81 -7.17 13.14 -23.66
N ALA A 82 -7.14 11.98 -23.01
CA ALA A 82 -6.11 11.66 -22.01
C ALA A 82 -4.71 11.58 -22.64
N PHE A 83 -4.58 11.03 -23.85
CA PHE A 83 -3.32 11.05 -24.60
C PHE A 83 -2.86 12.47 -24.93
N ALA A 84 -3.76 13.32 -25.45
CA ALA A 84 -3.45 14.71 -25.78
C ALA A 84 -3.01 15.49 -24.52
N GLN A 85 -3.71 15.32 -23.40
CA GLN A 85 -3.34 15.93 -22.12
C GLN A 85 -1.98 15.42 -21.64
N SER A 86 -1.72 14.12 -21.75
CA SER A 86 -0.45 13.51 -21.36
C SER A 86 0.72 14.06 -22.19
N VAL A 87 0.56 14.20 -23.50
CA VAL A 87 1.55 14.83 -24.38
C VAL A 87 1.81 16.28 -23.98
N ALA A 88 0.75 17.04 -23.68
CA ALA A 88 0.89 18.44 -23.23
C ALA A 88 1.68 18.55 -21.93
N VAL A 89 1.41 17.67 -20.94
CA VAL A 89 2.16 17.61 -19.68
C VAL A 89 3.63 17.25 -19.94
N LEU A 90 3.89 16.17 -20.70
CA LEU A 90 5.26 15.72 -21.00
C LEU A 90 6.07 16.78 -21.74
N ARG A 91 5.48 17.53 -22.66
CA ARG A 91 6.13 18.65 -23.38
C ARG A 91 6.39 19.86 -22.48
N ARG A 92 5.51 20.15 -21.51
CA ARG A 92 5.66 21.23 -20.56
C ARG A 92 6.70 20.92 -19.48
N VAL A 93 6.60 19.74 -18.84
CA VAL A 93 7.49 19.30 -17.76
C VAL A 93 8.88 18.89 -18.28
N ARG A 94 8.96 18.34 -19.48
CA ARG A 94 10.20 17.83 -20.13
C ARG A 94 11.00 16.88 -19.22
N PRO A 95 10.37 15.85 -18.66
CA PRO A 95 11.08 14.96 -17.73
C PRO A 95 12.18 14.18 -18.47
N GLN A 96 13.29 13.90 -17.78
CA GLN A 96 14.32 12.96 -18.22
C GLN A 96 13.92 11.50 -17.95
N VAL A 97 13.05 11.27 -16.95
CA VAL A 97 12.53 9.93 -16.64
C VAL A 97 11.09 10.06 -16.16
N VAL A 98 10.30 9.04 -16.47
CA VAL A 98 8.91 8.88 -16.02
C VAL A 98 8.81 7.66 -15.14
N VAL A 99 8.18 7.77 -13.96
CA VAL A 99 8.00 6.67 -13.01
C VAL A 99 6.52 6.38 -12.86
N GLY A 100 6.08 5.18 -13.25
CA GLY A 100 4.71 4.72 -13.12
C GLY A 100 4.54 3.80 -11.92
N LEU A 101 3.66 4.18 -10.98
CA LEU A 101 3.32 3.37 -9.81
C LEU A 101 1.88 2.85 -9.83
N GLY A 102 1.22 2.93 -10.99
CA GLY A 102 -0.14 2.42 -11.14
C GLY A 102 -1.22 3.49 -11.01
N GLY A 103 -2.46 3.00 -11.05
CA GLY A 103 -3.63 3.85 -11.27
C GLY A 103 -3.97 3.99 -12.76
N TYR A 104 -5.22 4.30 -13.03
CA TYR A 104 -5.70 4.38 -14.42
C TYR A 104 -5.00 5.46 -15.24
N ILE A 105 -4.58 6.53 -14.59
CA ILE A 105 -3.92 7.69 -15.22
C ILE A 105 -2.53 7.34 -15.75
N SER A 106 -1.87 6.33 -15.21
CA SER A 106 -0.52 5.93 -15.61
C SER A 106 -0.50 5.38 -17.03
N LEU A 107 -1.58 4.72 -17.50
CA LEU A 107 -1.60 4.08 -18.80
C LEU A 107 -1.45 5.08 -19.96
N PRO A 108 -2.30 6.13 -20.10
CA PRO A 108 -2.15 7.07 -21.21
C PRO A 108 -0.83 7.84 -21.15
N ALA A 109 -0.41 8.26 -19.96
CA ALA A 109 0.82 9.03 -19.82
C ALA A 109 2.09 8.18 -20.01
N GLY A 110 2.10 6.94 -19.55
CA GLY A 110 3.22 6.01 -19.77
C GLY A 110 3.40 5.64 -21.25
N LEU A 111 2.31 5.37 -21.98
CA LEU A 111 2.38 5.13 -23.42
C LEU A 111 2.90 6.37 -24.18
N MET A 112 2.43 7.57 -23.82
CA MET A 112 2.91 8.80 -24.46
C MET A 112 4.35 9.13 -24.09
N ALA A 113 4.81 8.76 -22.90
CA ALA A 113 6.21 8.88 -22.51
C ALA A 113 7.10 8.05 -23.43
N VAL A 114 6.78 6.78 -23.63
CA VAL A 114 7.52 5.89 -24.54
C VAL A 114 7.52 6.41 -25.98
N LEU A 115 6.35 6.84 -26.49
CA LEU A 115 6.23 7.41 -27.84
C LEU A 115 7.04 8.71 -28.02
N LEU A 116 7.29 9.43 -26.96
CA LEU A 116 8.13 10.64 -26.94
C LEU A 116 9.58 10.36 -26.53
N ASN A 117 10.02 9.10 -26.59
CA ASN A 117 11.36 8.65 -26.21
C ASN A 117 11.77 9.11 -24.80
N LYS A 118 10.83 9.05 -23.86
CA LYS A 118 11.11 9.29 -22.43
C LYS A 118 11.23 7.94 -21.73
N PRO A 119 12.34 7.67 -21.03
CA PRO A 119 12.52 6.45 -20.28
C PRO A 119 11.38 6.25 -19.26
N LEU A 120 10.89 5.02 -19.16
CA LEU A 120 9.80 4.63 -18.28
C LEU A 120 10.27 3.58 -17.27
N VAL A 121 10.25 3.94 -16.00
CA VAL A 121 10.41 3.02 -14.86
C VAL A 121 9.03 2.67 -14.34
N LEU A 122 8.74 1.39 -14.15
CA LEU A 122 7.45 0.91 -13.68
C LEU A 122 7.61 0.16 -12.35
N HIS A 123 6.70 0.38 -11.42
CA HIS A 123 6.60 -0.41 -10.19
C HIS A 123 5.17 -0.92 -9.98
N GLU A 124 5.00 -2.25 -9.75
CA GLU A 124 3.73 -2.87 -9.38
C GLU A 124 3.73 -3.23 -7.91
N GLN A 125 2.73 -2.71 -7.17
CA GLN A 125 2.64 -2.86 -5.73
C GLN A 125 1.94 -4.14 -5.30
N ASN A 126 1.00 -4.67 -6.09
CA ASN A 126 0.20 -5.83 -5.72
C ASN A 126 0.81 -7.13 -6.26
N SER A 127 0.49 -8.23 -5.62
CA SER A 127 0.83 -9.58 -6.08
C SER A 127 0.06 -10.00 -7.35
N VAL A 128 -0.99 -9.26 -7.72
CA VAL A 128 -1.70 -9.38 -8.98
C VAL A 128 -1.59 -8.05 -9.72
N ALA A 129 -0.89 -8.02 -10.85
CA ALA A 129 -0.67 -6.79 -11.58
C ALA A 129 -1.97 -6.20 -12.13
N GLY A 130 -2.13 -4.87 -11.96
CA GLY A 130 -3.22 -4.12 -12.57
C GLY A 130 -3.10 -4.07 -14.10
N MET A 131 -4.23 -3.88 -14.80
CA MET A 131 -4.27 -3.86 -16.28
C MET A 131 -3.31 -2.81 -16.86
N ALA A 132 -3.27 -1.61 -16.30
CA ALA A 132 -2.37 -0.55 -16.77
C ALA A 132 -0.90 -0.99 -16.69
N ASN A 133 -0.48 -1.56 -15.56
CA ASN A 133 0.88 -2.03 -15.38
C ASN A 133 1.22 -3.26 -16.24
N ARG A 134 0.27 -4.17 -16.49
CA ARG A 134 0.46 -5.28 -17.44
C ARG A 134 0.76 -4.81 -18.88
N VAL A 135 0.11 -3.74 -19.30
CA VAL A 135 0.35 -3.16 -20.64
C VAL A 135 1.68 -2.41 -20.65
N LEU A 136 1.91 -1.53 -19.68
CA LEU A 136 3.13 -0.71 -19.60
C LEU A 136 4.40 -1.53 -19.40
N ALA A 137 4.33 -2.66 -18.69
CA ALA A 137 5.47 -3.56 -18.49
C ALA A 137 6.07 -4.13 -19.78
N ARG A 138 5.30 -4.11 -20.89
CA ARG A 138 5.80 -4.58 -22.21
C ARG A 138 6.67 -3.55 -22.92
N VAL A 139 6.61 -2.30 -22.48
CA VAL A 139 7.26 -1.16 -23.14
C VAL A 139 8.12 -0.32 -22.19
N ALA A 140 8.13 -0.65 -20.90
CA ALA A 140 8.93 0.05 -19.89
C ALA A 140 10.40 -0.40 -19.96
N ASP A 141 11.32 0.53 -19.70
CA ASP A 141 12.78 0.27 -19.68
C ASP A 141 13.20 -0.51 -18.45
N ARG A 142 12.52 -0.31 -17.32
CA ARG A 142 12.72 -1.04 -16.06
C ARG A 142 11.38 -1.34 -15.41
N VAL A 143 11.24 -2.56 -14.91
CA VAL A 143 10.02 -3.01 -14.22
C VAL A 143 10.38 -3.63 -12.89
N PHE A 144 9.81 -3.09 -11.83
CA PHE A 144 9.96 -3.55 -10.46
C PHE A 144 8.63 -4.04 -9.90
N THR A 145 8.68 -4.98 -8.95
CA THR A 145 7.50 -5.52 -8.28
C THR A 145 7.68 -5.62 -6.78
N ALA A 146 6.59 -5.46 -6.03
CA ALA A 146 6.59 -5.63 -4.58
C ALA A 146 6.52 -7.10 -4.15
N PHE A 147 6.03 -7.97 -5.01
CA PHE A 147 5.94 -9.42 -4.79
C PHE A 147 6.66 -10.18 -5.91
N PRO A 148 7.11 -11.41 -5.65
CA PRO A 148 7.82 -12.20 -6.66
C PRO A 148 6.86 -12.65 -7.78
N GLN A 149 7.40 -12.86 -8.98
CA GLN A 149 6.74 -13.49 -10.14
C GLN A 149 5.46 -12.80 -10.64
N VAL A 150 5.23 -11.51 -10.32
CA VAL A 150 4.01 -10.76 -10.71
C VAL A 150 4.00 -10.42 -12.20
N LEU A 151 5.16 -10.02 -12.75
CA LEU A 151 5.33 -9.63 -14.14
C LEU A 151 6.59 -10.30 -14.70
N ARG A 152 6.49 -10.78 -15.95
CA ARG A 152 7.63 -11.43 -16.60
C ARG A 152 8.79 -10.45 -16.81
N GLY A 153 9.98 -10.83 -16.39
CA GLY A 153 11.20 -10.02 -16.52
C GLY A 153 11.28 -8.85 -15.55
N ALA A 154 10.34 -8.74 -14.60
CA ALA A 154 10.41 -7.74 -13.55
C ALA A 154 11.36 -8.17 -12.42
N GLU A 155 12.00 -7.21 -11.80
CA GLU A 155 12.84 -7.40 -10.63
C GLU A 155 11.97 -7.27 -9.35
N TRP A 156 12.06 -8.26 -8.47
CA TRP A 156 11.39 -8.22 -7.17
C TRP A 156 12.26 -7.43 -6.18
N VAL A 157 11.82 -6.24 -5.80
CA VAL A 157 12.53 -5.32 -4.91
C VAL A 157 11.76 -4.97 -3.64
N GLY A 158 10.50 -5.45 -3.53
CA GLY A 158 9.57 -5.02 -2.50
C GLY A 158 8.84 -3.73 -2.86
N ASN A 159 8.14 -3.16 -1.88
CA ASN A 159 7.38 -1.93 -2.06
C ASN A 159 8.20 -0.72 -1.57
N PRO A 160 8.21 0.41 -2.28
CA PRO A 160 8.77 1.65 -1.74
C PRO A 160 8.07 2.03 -0.43
N LEU A 161 8.82 2.03 0.66
CA LEU A 161 8.32 2.27 2.00
C LEU A 161 8.87 3.59 2.58
N ARG A 162 8.09 4.19 3.46
CA ARG A 162 8.54 5.32 4.28
C ARG A 162 9.67 4.86 5.20
N ARG A 163 10.68 5.70 5.39
CA ARG A 163 11.88 5.40 6.17
C ARG A 163 11.58 4.91 7.59
N ALA A 164 10.50 5.41 8.21
CA ALA A 164 10.09 5.01 9.55
C ALA A 164 9.86 3.49 9.71
N PHE A 165 9.35 2.79 8.69
CA PHE A 165 9.18 1.34 8.74
C PHE A 165 10.49 0.57 8.69
N LEU A 166 11.51 1.14 8.06
CA LEU A 166 12.83 0.50 7.88
C LEU A 166 13.73 0.67 9.11
N GLN A 167 13.39 1.59 10.01
CA GLN A 167 14.19 1.95 11.19
C GLN A 167 13.69 1.29 12.48
N GLN A 168 12.69 0.41 12.41
CA GLN A 168 12.16 -0.27 13.59
C GLN A 168 13.13 -1.37 14.06
N PRO A 169 13.21 -1.60 15.40
CA PRO A 169 14.00 -2.69 15.96
C PRO A 169 13.54 -4.06 15.42
N THR A 170 14.44 -5.03 15.44
CA THR A 170 14.14 -6.41 15.02
C THR A 170 13.03 -7.05 15.86
N PRO A 171 12.32 -8.08 15.38
CA PRO A 171 11.35 -8.81 16.19
C PRO A 171 11.92 -9.30 17.52
N ALA A 172 13.11 -9.91 17.52
CA ALA A 172 13.75 -10.40 18.73
C ALA A 172 13.96 -9.29 19.77
N GLU A 173 14.48 -8.11 19.37
CA GLU A 173 14.65 -6.97 20.25
C GLU A 173 13.32 -6.45 20.80
N ARG A 174 12.27 -6.39 19.96
CA ARG A 174 10.95 -5.87 20.37
C ARG A 174 10.22 -6.79 21.33
N TYR A 175 10.38 -8.11 21.19
CA TYR A 175 9.75 -9.09 22.08
C TYR A 175 10.57 -9.33 23.36
N ALA A 176 11.86 -9.00 23.37
CA ALA A 176 12.70 -9.13 24.56
C ALA A 176 12.13 -8.34 25.73
N GLY A 177 11.92 -9.00 26.86
CA GLY A 177 11.40 -8.39 28.08
C GLY A 177 9.92 -8.00 28.06
N ARG A 178 9.16 -8.28 26.99
CA ARG A 178 7.71 -8.06 27.01
C ARG A 178 7.01 -9.05 27.95
N SER A 179 6.15 -8.53 28.81
CA SER A 179 5.34 -9.29 29.77
C SER A 179 3.90 -8.75 29.81
N GLY A 180 3.03 -9.39 30.60
CA GLY A 180 1.61 -9.03 30.73
C GLY A 180 0.76 -9.43 29.51
N PRO A 181 -0.44 -8.83 29.32
CA PRO A 181 -1.33 -9.14 28.23
C PRO A 181 -0.70 -8.87 26.85
N LEU A 182 -1.11 -9.61 25.83
CA LEU A 182 -0.72 -9.35 24.44
C LEU A 182 -1.20 -7.97 23.99
N ARG A 183 -0.47 -7.33 23.09
CA ARG A 183 -0.83 -6.03 22.49
C ARG A 183 -1.40 -6.28 21.10
N LEU A 184 -2.72 -6.11 20.98
CA LEU A 184 -3.45 -6.28 19.74
C LEU A 184 -3.69 -4.92 19.08
N LEU A 185 -3.26 -4.77 17.85
CA LEU A 185 -3.58 -3.62 17.02
C LEU A 185 -4.55 -4.03 15.91
N VAL A 186 -5.64 -3.29 15.74
CA VAL A 186 -6.62 -3.51 14.66
C VAL A 186 -6.58 -2.32 13.71
N VAL A 187 -6.36 -2.58 12.41
CA VAL A 187 -6.23 -1.53 11.38
C VAL A 187 -7.14 -1.82 10.21
N GLY A 188 -8.18 -1.01 10.05
CA GLY A 188 -9.11 -1.11 8.92
C GLY A 188 -8.63 -0.45 7.63
N GLY A 189 -7.54 0.33 7.67
CA GLY A 189 -7.07 1.19 6.59
C GLY A 189 -7.72 2.59 6.63
N SER A 190 -7.38 3.48 5.68
CA SER A 190 -7.80 4.89 5.68
C SER A 190 -9.32 5.09 5.68
N LEU A 191 -10.06 4.21 5.02
CA LEU A 191 -11.52 4.25 4.98
C LEU A 191 -12.19 3.48 6.14
N GLY A 192 -11.40 2.75 6.93
CA GLY A 192 -11.89 1.82 7.93
C GLY A 192 -12.38 0.50 7.34
N ALA A 193 -12.70 -0.44 8.21
CA ALA A 193 -13.25 -1.75 7.84
C ALA A 193 -14.43 -2.09 8.75
N GLN A 194 -15.64 -1.77 8.32
CA GLN A 194 -16.87 -1.98 9.12
C GLN A 194 -16.97 -3.41 9.66
N ALA A 195 -16.60 -4.43 8.85
CA ALA A 195 -16.63 -5.81 9.30
C ALA A 195 -15.69 -6.06 10.49
N LEU A 196 -14.48 -5.47 10.49
CA LEU A 196 -13.56 -5.56 11.63
C LEU A 196 -14.07 -4.77 12.83
N ASN A 197 -14.61 -3.57 12.58
CA ASN A 197 -15.15 -2.71 13.63
C ASN A 197 -16.32 -3.37 14.39
N THR A 198 -17.08 -4.25 13.72
CA THR A 198 -18.18 -5.00 14.33
C THR A 198 -17.70 -6.31 14.97
N LEU A 199 -16.90 -7.08 14.26
CA LEU A 199 -16.57 -8.47 14.63
C LEU A 199 -15.52 -8.55 15.72
N VAL A 200 -14.50 -7.67 15.72
CA VAL A 200 -13.42 -7.74 16.72
C VAL A 200 -13.93 -7.51 18.14
N PRO A 201 -14.74 -6.48 18.44
CA PRO A 201 -15.32 -6.34 19.80
C PRO A 201 -16.11 -7.55 20.25
N GLN A 202 -16.92 -8.16 19.36
CA GLN A 202 -17.68 -9.37 19.66
C GLN A 202 -16.77 -10.57 19.99
N ALA A 203 -15.70 -10.76 19.22
CA ALA A 203 -14.73 -11.82 19.48
C ALA A 203 -14.01 -11.65 20.82
N LEU A 204 -13.62 -10.41 21.15
CA LEU A 204 -12.98 -10.09 22.43
C LEU A 204 -13.90 -10.29 23.64
N ALA A 205 -15.22 -10.08 23.47
CA ALA A 205 -16.20 -10.34 24.50
C ALA A 205 -16.31 -11.83 24.87
N LEU A 206 -15.98 -12.73 23.94
CA LEU A 206 -15.96 -14.19 24.15
C LEU A 206 -14.72 -14.68 24.91
N LEU A 207 -13.71 -13.82 25.11
CA LEU A 207 -12.54 -14.13 25.92
C LEU A 207 -12.79 -13.79 27.39
N ALA A 208 -12.27 -14.63 28.30
CA ALA A 208 -12.26 -14.28 29.73
C ALA A 208 -11.47 -12.98 29.93
N PRO A 209 -11.83 -12.14 30.91
CA PRO A 209 -11.18 -10.84 31.11
C PRO A 209 -9.64 -10.91 31.19
N GLU A 210 -9.11 -11.96 31.82
CA GLU A 210 -7.67 -12.22 31.99
C GLU A 210 -6.97 -12.69 30.69
N GLU A 211 -7.72 -13.21 29.72
CA GLU A 211 -7.22 -13.61 28.40
C GLU A 211 -7.22 -12.46 27.38
N ARG A 212 -7.88 -11.36 27.70
CA ARG A 212 -8.04 -10.24 26.77
C ARG A 212 -6.73 -9.51 26.52
N PRO A 213 -6.35 -9.28 25.26
CA PRO A 213 -5.22 -8.43 24.94
C PRO A 213 -5.48 -6.95 25.27
N LEU A 214 -4.42 -6.16 25.40
CA LEU A 214 -4.51 -4.69 25.33
C LEU A 214 -4.76 -4.29 23.88
N VAL A 215 -5.90 -3.66 23.62
CA VAL A 215 -6.37 -3.38 22.26
C VAL A 215 -6.20 -1.92 21.89
N THR A 216 -5.60 -1.66 20.72
CA THR A 216 -5.73 -0.40 19.99
C THR A 216 -6.47 -0.67 18.69
N HIS A 217 -7.57 0.05 18.42
CA HIS A 217 -8.39 -0.16 17.23
C HIS A 217 -8.61 1.14 16.45
N GLN A 218 -8.14 1.14 15.18
CA GLN A 218 -8.33 2.25 14.24
C GLN A 218 -9.57 1.99 13.38
N SER A 219 -10.59 2.85 13.55
CA SER A 219 -11.91 2.69 12.92
C SER A 219 -12.01 3.17 11.47
N GLY A 220 -11.19 4.15 11.08
CA GLY A 220 -11.49 5.07 9.98
C GLY A 220 -12.30 6.28 10.45
N ALA A 221 -12.06 7.44 9.83
CA ALA A 221 -12.57 8.73 10.31
C ALA A 221 -14.11 8.79 10.48
N LYS A 222 -14.85 8.10 9.59
CA LYS A 222 -16.31 8.13 9.56
C LYS A 222 -16.99 7.09 10.46
N GLN A 223 -16.23 6.22 11.13
CA GLN A 223 -16.77 5.05 11.83
C GLN A 223 -16.43 5.02 13.33
N ILE A 224 -15.83 6.08 13.87
CA ILE A 224 -15.34 6.09 15.25
C ILE A 224 -16.48 5.95 16.28
N ASP A 225 -17.63 6.59 16.06
CA ASP A 225 -18.73 6.55 17.02
C ASP A 225 -19.42 5.17 16.99
N ALA A 226 -19.56 4.56 15.81
CA ALA A 226 -20.05 3.19 15.70
C ALA A 226 -19.11 2.19 16.37
N LEU A 227 -17.78 2.39 16.26
CA LEU A 227 -16.80 1.55 16.93
C LEU A 227 -16.89 1.69 18.46
N ARG A 228 -17.01 2.91 18.98
CA ARG A 228 -17.21 3.16 20.43
C ARG A 228 -18.44 2.43 20.96
N ALA A 229 -19.56 2.53 20.23
CA ALA A 229 -20.79 1.83 20.59
C ALA A 229 -20.62 0.30 20.61
N ALA A 230 -19.91 -0.27 19.62
CA ALA A 230 -19.64 -1.70 19.54
C ALA A 230 -18.78 -2.21 20.72
N TYR A 231 -17.72 -1.48 21.12
CA TYR A 231 -16.93 -1.84 22.29
C TYR A 231 -17.68 -1.68 23.61
N ALA A 232 -18.48 -0.62 23.76
CA ALA A 232 -19.33 -0.43 24.93
C ALA A 232 -20.36 -1.57 25.08
N GLN A 233 -21.00 -1.97 23.99
CA GLN A 233 -21.93 -3.10 23.97
C GLN A 233 -21.24 -4.42 24.28
N ALA A 234 -20.00 -4.62 23.84
CA ALA A 234 -19.22 -5.82 24.09
C ALA A 234 -18.65 -5.89 25.53
N GLY A 235 -18.67 -4.80 26.29
CA GLY A 235 -18.06 -4.73 27.63
C GLY A 235 -16.53 -4.99 27.60
N VAL A 236 -15.85 -4.45 26.58
CA VAL A 236 -14.42 -4.62 26.37
C VAL A 236 -13.73 -3.26 26.34
N ASP A 237 -12.67 -3.09 27.12
CA ASP A 237 -11.85 -1.88 27.10
C ASP A 237 -10.88 -1.89 25.93
N ALA A 238 -10.75 -0.74 25.24
CA ALA A 238 -9.84 -0.55 24.14
C ALA A 238 -9.49 0.92 23.91
N THR A 239 -8.31 1.17 23.38
CA THR A 239 -7.93 2.49 22.84
C THR A 239 -8.46 2.62 21.44
N LEU A 240 -9.43 3.52 21.22
CA LEU A 240 -10.12 3.72 19.95
C LEU A 240 -9.67 5.02 19.29
N THR A 241 -9.24 4.94 18.05
CA THR A 241 -8.78 6.10 17.27
C THR A 241 -9.35 6.10 15.85
N PRO A 242 -9.72 7.27 15.30
CA PRO A 242 -10.14 7.34 13.90
C PRO A 242 -8.96 7.12 12.92
N PHE A 243 -7.74 7.48 13.32
CA PHE A 243 -6.55 7.41 12.50
C PHE A 243 -5.28 7.19 13.34
N ILE A 244 -4.25 6.61 12.75
CA ILE A 244 -2.93 6.41 13.36
C ILE A 244 -1.90 7.19 12.56
N ASP A 245 -1.31 8.22 13.15
CA ASP A 245 -0.32 9.07 12.49
C ASP A 245 1.01 8.34 12.28
N ASP A 246 1.53 7.73 13.34
CA ASP A 246 2.75 6.90 13.28
C ASP A 246 2.41 5.41 13.24
N THR A 247 2.06 4.95 12.04
CA THR A 247 1.75 3.54 11.79
C THR A 247 2.97 2.63 12.01
N ALA A 248 4.19 3.12 11.74
CA ALA A 248 5.40 2.33 11.91
C ALA A 248 5.66 2.03 13.40
N GLN A 249 5.50 3.03 14.25
CA GLN A 249 5.60 2.84 15.70
C GLN A 249 4.46 1.97 16.23
N ALA A 250 3.23 2.18 15.77
CA ALA A 250 2.08 1.38 16.17
C ALA A 250 2.28 -0.12 15.85
N PHE A 251 2.81 -0.43 14.65
CA PHE A 251 3.17 -1.80 14.28
C PHE A 251 4.28 -2.34 15.19
N ALA A 252 5.33 -1.57 15.43
CA ALA A 252 6.45 -2.00 16.29
C ALA A 252 6.02 -2.26 17.74
N GLN A 253 5.00 -1.58 18.25
CA GLN A 253 4.46 -1.76 19.59
C GLN A 253 3.51 -2.94 19.71
N ALA A 254 2.90 -3.41 18.60
CA ALA A 254 1.98 -4.53 18.60
C ALA A 254 2.70 -5.89 18.74
N ASP A 255 2.03 -6.85 19.36
CA ASP A 255 2.40 -8.26 19.33
C ASP A 255 1.69 -8.97 18.16
N LEU A 256 0.47 -8.54 17.84
CA LEU A 256 -0.35 -9.05 16.75
C LEU A 256 -1.12 -7.90 16.07
N VAL A 257 -1.28 -7.98 14.76
CA VAL A 257 -2.13 -7.03 14.02
C VAL A 257 -3.28 -7.78 13.35
N ILE A 258 -4.51 -7.25 13.44
CA ILE A 258 -5.65 -7.69 12.62
C ILE A 258 -5.91 -6.61 11.59
N THR A 259 -5.86 -6.95 10.29
CA THR A 259 -5.91 -5.93 9.25
C THR A 259 -6.44 -6.44 7.90
N ARG A 260 -6.78 -5.50 7.01
CA ARG A 260 -6.91 -5.77 5.58
C ARG A 260 -5.56 -6.08 4.96
N ALA A 261 -5.56 -6.75 3.80
CA ALA A 261 -4.33 -7.18 3.12
C ALA A 261 -3.99 -6.32 1.88
N GLY A 262 -4.07 -4.99 2.02
CA GLY A 262 -3.53 -4.08 1.01
C GLY A 262 -2.02 -4.26 0.87
N ALA A 263 -1.49 -4.14 -0.34
CA ALA A 263 -0.07 -4.38 -0.63
C ALA A 263 0.88 -3.58 0.27
N SER A 264 0.61 -2.28 0.47
CA SER A 264 1.41 -1.44 1.36
C SER A 264 1.39 -1.98 2.80
N THR A 265 0.21 -2.31 3.33
CA THR A 265 0.07 -2.84 4.70
C THR A 265 0.84 -4.16 4.88
N VAL A 266 0.73 -5.08 3.91
CA VAL A 266 1.45 -6.36 3.95
C VAL A 266 2.97 -6.12 3.95
N THR A 267 3.46 -5.27 3.07
CA THR A 267 4.90 -4.96 2.98
C THR A 267 5.42 -4.12 4.15
N GLU A 268 4.61 -3.24 4.71
CA GLU A 268 4.92 -2.49 5.94
C GLU A 268 5.04 -3.44 7.16
N LEU A 269 4.10 -4.40 7.29
CA LEU A 269 4.13 -5.41 8.36
C LEU A 269 5.35 -6.33 8.24
N THR A 270 5.71 -6.78 7.03
CA THR A 270 6.93 -7.57 6.82
C THR A 270 8.18 -6.75 7.11
N ALA A 271 8.22 -5.47 6.73
CA ALA A 271 9.36 -4.59 7.00
C ALA A 271 9.60 -4.37 8.50
N VAL A 272 8.53 -4.29 9.29
CA VAL A 272 8.62 -4.20 10.76
C VAL A 272 8.77 -5.60 11.39
N GLY A 273 8.34 -6.65 10.71
CA GLY A 273 8.31 -8.02 11.25
C GLY A 273 7.24 -8.18 12.32
N VAL A 274 5.99 -7.89 12.00
CA VAL A 274 4.84 -8.10 12.90
C VAL A 274 3.91 -9.13 12.29
N PRO A 275 3.55 -10.20 13.04
CA PRO A 275 2.61 -11.19 12.55
C PRO A 275 1.21 -10.57 12.47
N ALA A 276 0.43 -11.01 11.49
CA ALA A 276 -0.91 -10.47 11.31
C ALA A 276 -1.95 -11.56 10.99
N VAL A 277 -3.16 -11.30 11.46
CA VAL A 277 -4.38 -11.93 10.94
C VAL A 277 -4.86 -11.06 9.78
N TYR A 278 -4.67 -11.56 8.57
CA TYR A 278 -5.11 -10.89 7.35
C TYR A 278 -6.57 -11.23 7.05
N VAL A 279 -7.41 -10.20 7.00
CA VAL A 279 -8.82 -10.31 6.61
C VAL A 279 -9.01 -9.56 5.29
N PRO A 280 -8.82 -10.21 4.12
CA PRO A 280 -8.91 -9.55 2.83
C PRO A 280 -10.26 -8.89 2.60
N PHE A 281 -10.25 -7.76 1.88
CA PHE A 281 -11.48 -7.10 1.47
C PHE A 281 -12.16 -7.93 0.36
N PRO A 282 -13.42 -8.39 0.54
CA PRO A 282 -14.05 -9.36 -0.36
C PRO A 282 -14.33 -8.81 -1.76
N HIS A 283 -14.37 -7.48 -1.92
CA HIS A 283 -14.60 -6.81 -3.20
C HIS A 283 -13.30 -6.24 -3.81
N ALA A 284 -12.15 -6.72 -3.36
CA ALA A 284 -10.87 -6.34 -3.94
C ALA A 284 -10.78 -6.79 -5.40
N VAL A 285 -10.37 -5.89 -6.28
CA VAL A 285 -10.25 -6.17 -7.72
C VAL A 285 -9.31 -7.36 -7.96
N ASP A 286 -9.77 -8.36 -8.71
CA ASP A 286 -9.01 -9.58 -9.02
C ASP A 286 -8.48 -10.30 -7.74
N ASP A 287 -9.19 -10.15 -6.62
CA ASP A 287 -8.86 -10.74 -5.29
C ASP A 287 -7.40 -10.51 -4.84
N HIS A 288 -6.81 -9.38 -5.27
CA HIS A 288 -5.40 -9.09 -4.99
C HIS A 288 -5.06 -9.10 -3.50
N GLN A 289 -6.01 -8.76 -2.60
CA GLN A 289 -5.73 -8.78 -1.17
C GLN A 289 -5.51 -10.19 -0.62
N THR A 290 -6.27 -11.17 -1.07
CA THR A 290 -6.03 -12.57 -0.70
C THR A 290 -4.65 -13.05 -1.19
N HIS A 291 -4.29 -12.68 -2.42
CA HIS A 291 -2.96 -13.02 -2.97
C HIS A 291 -1.81 -12.32 -2.22
N ASN A 292 -1.98 -11.04 -1.86
CA ASN A 292 -1.00 -10.31 -1.05
C ASN A 292 -0.78 -11.00 0.31
N ALA A 293 -1.88 -11.40 0.99
CA ALA A 293 -1.81 -12.08 2.29
C ALA A 293 -1.13 -13.45 2.19
N ARG A 294 -1.46 -14.24 1.16
CA ARG A 294 -0.90 -15.59 0.95
C ARG A 294 0.63 -15.57 0.92
N PHE A 295 1.24 -14.58 0.31
CA PHE A 295 2.69 -14.45 0.26
C PHE A 295 3.35 -14.52 1.66
N VAL A 296 2.74 -13.88 2.66
CA VAL A 296 3.25 -13.91 4.04
C VAL A 296 2.79 -15.15 4.79
N VAL A 297 1.53 -15.56 4.59
CA VAL A 297 0.93 -16.70 5.29
C VAL A 297 1.58 -18.02 4.90
N GLU A 298 1.87 -18.23 3.62
CA GLU A 298 2.56 -19.42 3.11
C GLU A 298 4.00 -19.55 3.65
N ALA A 299 4.63 -18.44 3.96
CA ALA A 299 5.93 -18.40 4.65
C ALA A 299 5.80 -18.54 6.18
N GLY A 300 4.58 -18.66 6.71
CA GLY A 300 4.31 -18.76 8.15
C GLY A 300 4.46 -17.44 8.90
N GLY A 301 4.36 -16.27 8.24
CA GLY A 301 4.46 -14.95 8.86
C GLY A 301 3.13 -14.37 9.36
N GLY A 302 2.06 -15.14 9.36
CA GLY A 302 0.73 -14.72 9.80
C GLY A 302 -0.36 -15.69 9.41
N TRP A 303 -1.62 -15.24 9.49
CA TRP A 303 -2.80 -16.07 9.23
C TRP A 303 -3.74 -15.37 8.26
N LEU A 304 -4.41 -16.17 7.42
CA LEU A 304 -5.44 -15.71 6.48
C LEU A 304 -6.81 -16.13 7.01
N MET A 305 -7.66 -15.15 7.29
CA MET A 305 -9.05 -15.38 7.70
C MET A 305 -9.97 -14.60 6.76
N PRO A 306 -10.49 -15.25 5.68
CA PRO A 306 -11.39 -14.59 4.74
C PRO A 306 -12.68 -14.10 5.41
N GLN A 307 -13.09 -12.86 5.10
CA GLN A 307 -14.23 -12.22 5.75
C GLN A 307 -15.53 -13.05 5.67
N TYR A 308 -15.76 -13.79 4.58
CA TYR A 308 -16.99 -14.57 4.36
C TYR A 308 -17.12 -15.77 5.31
N SER A 309 -16.00 -16.26 5.87
CA SER A 309 -15.97 -17.39 6.81
C SER A 309 -15.56 -16.97 8.23
N LEU A 310 -15.28 -15.69 8.45
CA LEU A 310 -14.83 -15.17 9.73
C LEU A 310 -16.02 -14.93 10.66
N SER A 311 -16.05 -15.59 11.81
CA SER A 311 -16.99 -15.35 12.90
C SER A 311 -16.27 -14.85 14.16
N ALA A 312 -17.06 -14.32 15.11
CA ALA A 312 -16.54 -13.88 16.41
C ALA A 312 -15.91 -15.05 17.18
N GLU A 313 -16.56 -16.22 17.14
CA GLU A 313 -16.11 -17.46 17.79
C GLU A 313 -14.79 -17.95 17.18
N ALA A 314 -14.68 -17.98 15.85
CA ALA A 314 -13.46 -18.38 15.15
C ALA A 314 -12.28 -17.45 15.48
N LEU A 315 -12.52 -16.15 15.52
CA LEU A 315 -11.48 -15.17 15.88
C LEU A 315 -11.11 -15.29 17.37
N ALA A 316 -12.08 -15.43 18.27
CA ALA A 316 -11.80 -15.63 19.69
C ALA A 316 -11.00 -16.92 19.96
N ALA A 317 -11.39 -18.03 19.32
CA ALA A 317 -10.66 -19.29 19.43
C ALA A 317 -9.21 -19.16 18.93
N HIS A 318 -8.99 -18.45 17.83
CA HIS A 318 -7.66 -18.18 17.31
C HIS A 318 -6.83 -17.34 18.28
N LEU A 319 -7.38 -16.25 18.82
CA LEU A 319 -6.67 -15.36 19.76
C LEU A 319 -6.29 -16.08 21.06
N ARG A 320 -7.16 -16.97 21.58
CA ARG A 320 -6.91 -17.76 22.79
C ARG A 320 -5.72 -18.71 22.65
N GLY A 321 -5.46 -19.20 21.44
CA GLY A 321 -4.35 -20.11 21.14
C GLY A 321 -3.00 -19.44 20.93
N LEU A 322 -2.89 -18.10 21.05
CA LEU A 322 -1.67 -17.37 20.75
C LEU A 322 -0.91 -16.98 22.02
N ASP A 323 0.39 -17.22 21.99
CA ASP A 323 1.35 -16.72 22.98
C ASP A 323 2.49 -15.94 22.29
N ARG A 324 3.34 -15.26 23.10
CA ARG A 324 4.45 -14.47 22.56
C ARG A 324 5.51 -15.31 21.87
N THR A 325 5.70 -16.56 22.25
CA THR A 325 6.66 -17.46 21.63
C THR A 325 6.23 -17.78 20.19
N THR A 326 4.96 -18.14 20.03
CA THR A 326 4.34 -18.36 18.71
C THR A 326 4.37 -17.10 17.87
N LEU A 327 4.00 -15.96 18.45
CA LEU A 327 3.98 -14.68 17.75
C LEU A 327 5.37 -14.24 17.31
N LEU A 328 6.41 -14.43 18.14
CA LEU A 328 7.80 -14.13 17.76
C LEU A 328 8.25 -15.00 16.58
N ALA A 329 7.96 -16.29 16.60
CA ALA A 329 8.31 -17.18 15.48
C ALA A 329 7.65 -16.74 14.16
N HIS A 330 6.40 -16.30 14.19
CA HIS A 330 5.72 -15.73 13.02
C HIS A 330 6.30 -14.37 12.62
N ALA A 331 6.65 -13.52 13.59
CA ALA A 331 7.28 -12.22 13.38
C ALA A 331 8.61 -12.35 12.64
N GLU A 332 9.46 -13.30 13.05
CA GLU A 332 10.75 -13.56 12.42
C GLU A 332 10.61 -14.07 10.98
N ARG A 333 9.61 -14.94 10.72
CA ARG A 333 9.30 -15.40 9.36
C ARG A 333 8.81 -14.25 8.47
N ALA A 334 7.92 -13.38 8.98
CA ALA A 334 7.48 -12.19 8.27
C ALA A 334 8.67 -11.24 7.98
N TRP A 335 9.53 -11.02 8.96
CA TRP A 335 10.77 -10.24 8.84
C TRP A 335 11.72 -10.78 7.77
N GLY A 336 11.83 -12.11 7.64
CA GLY A 336 12.64 -12.78 6.62
C GLY A 336 12.19 -12.48 5.18
N LEU A 337 10.94 -12.07 4.97
CA LEU A 337 10.39 -11.72 3.65
C LEU A 337 10.62 -10.25 3.27
N ARG A 338 11.14 -9.42 4.18
CA ARG A 338 11.24 -7.99 3.94
C ARG A 338 12.16 -7.66 2.76
N GLN A 339 11.72 -6.71 1.96
CA GLN A 339 12.52 -6.07 0.93
C GLN A 339 12.65 -4.58 1.28
N ILE A 340 13.86 -4.12 1.54
CA ILE A 340 14.10 -2.77 2.07
C ILE A 340 14.74 -1.82 1.06
N HIS A 341 15.06 -2.32 -0.13
CA HIS A 341 15.81 -1.58 -1.14
C HIS A 341 14.96 -1.02 -2.28
N ALA A 342 13.63 -1.21 -2.24
CA ALA A 342 12.73 -0.84 -3.34
C ALA A 342 12.87 0.63 -3.76
N THR A 343 12.86 1.55 -2.81
CA THR A 343 13.01 2.99 -3.11
C THR A 343 14.36 3.28 -3.76
N ALA A 344 15.45 2.72 -3.23
CA ALA A 344 16.79 2.91 -3.76
C ALA A 344 16.94 2.31 -5.17
N ALA A 345 16.36 1.12 -5.43
CA ALA A 345 16.37 0.48 -6.73
C ALA A 345 15.66 1.32 -7.80
N VAL A 346 14.48 1.88 -7.48
CA VAL A 346 13.74 2.76 -8.39
C VAL A 346 14.53 4.04 -8.67
N VAL A 347 15.13 4.66 -7.65
CA VAL A 347 15.94 5.89 -7.81
C VAL A 347 17.19 5.62 -8.64
N ALA A 348 17.92 4.55 -8.37
CA ALA A 348 19.10 4.15 -9.16
C ALA A 348 18.76 3.89 -10.63
N ALA A 349 17.61 3.27 -10.92
CA ALA A 349 17.13 3.11 -12.29
C ALA A 349 16.85 4.46 -12.96
N CYS A 350 16.26 5.41 -12.25
CA CYS A 350 16.03 6.78 -12.75
C CYS A 350 17.34 7.47 -13.08
N ASP A 351 18.35 7.38 -12.22
CA ASP A 351 19.68 7.97 -12.44
C ASP A 351 20.38 7.37 -13.67
N THR A 352 20.34 6.05 -13.79
CA THR A 352 20.97 5.33 -14.92
C THR A 352 20.34 5.73 -16.25
N LEU A 353 19.00 5.74 -16.32
CA LEU A 353 18.26 6.02 -17.54
C LEU A 353 18.38 7.51 -17.95
N ALA A 354 18.37 8.43 -16.99
CA ALA A 354 18.54 9.84 -17.28
C ALA A 354 19.96 10.17 -17.78
N SER A 355 20.98 9.45 -17.33
CA SER A 355 22.37 9.64 -17.78
C SER A 355 22.59 9.12 -19.20
N GLY A 356 21.88 8.09 -19.62
CA GLY A 356 21.94 7.54 -20.98
C GLY A 356 21.24 8.37 -22.06
N THR A 357 20.39 9.33 -21.66
CA THR A 357 19.68 10.25 -22.58
C THR A 357 20.45 11.53 -22.91
N THR A 358 21.65 11.71 -22.36
CA THR A 358 22.50 12.90 -22.57
C THR A 358 23.55 12.75 -23.69
N SER A 359 23.45 11.69 -24.52
CA SER A 359 24.34 11.50 -25.71
C SER A 359 23.62 11.78 -27.02
#